data_a89cb6d85443e7ed61d590234ef72c70
#
_entry.id   a89cb6d85443e7ed61d590234ef72c70
#
_cell.length_a   1.000
_cell.length_b   1.000
_cell.length_c   1.000
_cell.angle_alpha   90.00
_cell.angle_beta   90.00
_cell.angle_gamma   90.00
#
_symmetry.space_group_name_H-M   'P 1'
#
loop_
_entity.id
_entity.type
_entity.pdbx_description
1 polymer ?
#
loop_
_entity_poly.entity_id
_entity_poly.type
_entity_poly.pdbx_seq_one_letter_code
_entity_poly.pdbx_strand_id
1 'polypeptide(L)'
;LVDQVLLDGNEYDLWFYEYIDLAAEKGTGQAFYNLSQQSPVYAAGRESLAAILASDPYQQRMALVHAGVFEEMKGLSADVKRDMARVLTDGVGRGLNPLDIARNLTAQTGIEKRRANRIARTEVTTALRRAKWDEDQEANDLFGLKTLLVHISALSPTTRHTHAVRHAHLYTNEEVREWYAKDANSINCKCSQQSVLVDDDGRPQFPDTITKIKQEYKSMQARGYA
;
A
#
# COMPACT_ATOMS: atom_id res chain seq x y z
N LEU A 1 19.98 8.14 -24.27
CA LEU A 1 21.24 8.22 -23.48
C LEU A 1 20.94 8.62 -22.03
N VAL A 2 20.06 9.62 -21.80
CA VAL A 2 19.69 10.10 -20.45
C VAL A 2 18.83 9.07 -19.72
N ASP A 3 17.91 8.39 -20.39
CA ASP A 3 17.12 7.31 -19.80
C ASP A 3 17.98 6.08 -19.44
N GLN A 4 19.02 5.79 -20.21
CA GLN A 4 19.96 4.71 -19.91
C GLN A 4 20.83 4.95 -18.67
N VAL A 5 21.26 6.17 -18.45
CA VAL A 5 22.12 6.53 -17.29
C VAL A 5 21.33 6.59 -15.99
N LEU A 6 20.03 6.89 -16.06
CA LEU A 6 19.17 7.05 -14.87
C LEU A 6 18.38 5.80 -14.50
N LEU A 7 18.41 4.79 -15.35
CA LEU A 7 17.80 3.48 -15.11
C LEU A 7 18.87 2.42 -14.79
N ASP A 8 20.10 2.82 -14.41
CA ASP A 8 21.24 1.92 -14.23
C ASP A 8 21.36 0.88 -15.36
N GLY A 9 20.94 1.28 -16.56
CA GLY A 9 21.13 0.54 -17.81
C GLY A 9 19.97 -0.31 -18.31
N ASN A 10 18.96 -0.65 -17.50
CA ASN A 10 17.86 -1.47 -17.97
C ASN A 10 16.59 -1.42 -17.08
N GLU A 11 15.49 -2.00 -17.56
CA GLU A 11 14.20 -2.08 -16.86
C GLU A 11 14.21 -2.92 -15.57
N TYR A 12 15.26 -3.71 -15.35
CA TYR A 12 15.39 -4.57 -14.18
C TYR A 12 16.13 -3.90 -13.01
N ASP A 13 16.71 -2.72 -13.23
CA ASP A 13 17.57 -2.05 -12.25
C ASP A 13 17.24 -0.56 -12.11
N LEU A 14 15.96 -0.26 -11.91
CA LEU A 14 15.51 1.10 -11.65
C LEU A 14 15.70 1.42 -10.16
N TRP A 15 16.46 2.47 -9.85
CA TRP A 15 16.69 2.93 -8.48
C TRP A 15 15.41 3.07 -7.62
N PHE A 16 14.25 3.26 -8.26
CA PHE A 16 12.96 3.40 -7.57
C PHE A 16 12.43 2.07 -7.01
N TYR A 17 12.90 0.93 -7.50
CA TYR A 17 12.45 -0.39 -7.05
C TYR A 17 12.75 -0.65 -5.58
N GLU A 18 13.90 -0.18 -5.06
CA GLU A 18 14.24 -0.29 -3.64
C GLU A 18 13.13 0.25 -2.73
N TYR A 19 12.50 1.36 -3.11
CA TYR A 19 11.41 1.97 -2.34
C TYR A 19 10.09 1.25 -2.49
N ILE A 20 9.84 0.66 -3.64
CA ILE A 20 8.68 -0.18 -3.91
C ILE A 20 8.80 -1.48 -3.10
N ASP A 21 9.97 -2.09 -3.09
CA ASP A 21 10.27 -3.31 -2.33
C ASP A 21 10.09 -3.06 -0.83
N LEU A 22 10.65 -1.98 -0.31
CA LEU A 22 10.47 -1.58 1.09
C LEU A 22 8.98 -1.36 1.45
N ALA A 23 8.20 -0.79 0.53
CA ALA A 23 6.77 -0.58 0.76
C ALA A 23 6.00 -1.91 0.77
N ALA A 24 6.32 -2.83 -0.14
CA ALA A 24 5.74 -4.16 -0.22
C ALA A 24 6.12 -5.00 1.01
N GLU A 25 7.40 -5.03 1.39
CA GLU A 25 7.89 -5.70 2.60
C GLU A 25 7.12 -5.22 3.85
N LYS A 26 7.00 -3.90 4.01
CA LYS A 26 6.23 -3.32 5.13
C LYS A 26 4.75 -3.68 5.06
N GLY A 27 4.17 -3.76 3.86
CA GLY A 27 2.79 -4.18 3.65
C GLY A 27 2.59 -5.62 4.11
N THR A 28 3.42 -6.54 3.63
CA THR A 28 3.41 -7.96 4.04
C THR A 28 3.62 -8.10 5.55
N GLY A 29 4.63 -7.41 6.11
CA GLY A 29 4.91 -7.46 7.55
C GLY A 29 3.75 -6.94 8.42
N GLN A 30 3.04 -5.90 7.97
CA GLN A 30 1.87 -5.39 8.67
C GLN A 30 0.70 -6.40 8.63
N ALA A 31 0.46 -7.04 7.49
CA ALA A 31 -0.58 -8.06 7.37
C ALA A 31 -0.23 -9.30 8.19
N PHE A 32 1.02 -9.78 8.08
CA PHE A 32 1.55 -10.89 8.87
C PHE A 32 1.35 -10.66 10.37
N TYR A 33 1.78 -9.51 10.89
CA TYR A 33 1.61 -9.18 12.30
C TYR A 33 0.13 -9.11 12.69
N ASN A 34 -0.68 -8.46 11.90
CA ASN A 34 -2.11 -8.30 12.16
C ASN A 34 -2.85 -9.65 12.20
N LEU A 35 -2.59 -10.54 11.25
CA LEU A 35 -3.18 -11.87 11.18
C LEU A 35 -2.69 -12.76 12.33
N SER A 36 -1.39 -12.67 12.68
CA SER A 36 -0.82 -13.40 13.82
C SER A 36 -1.45 -13.03 15.15
N GLN A 37 -1.86 -11.78 15.32
CA GLN A 37 -2.56 -11.33 16.53
C GLN A 37 -4.01 -11.84 16.62
N GLN A 38 -4.63 -12.11 15.48
CA GLN A 38 -6.04 -12.52 15.40
C GLN A 38 -6.21 -14.05 15.34
N SER A 39 -5.23 -14.79 14.76
CA SER A 39 -5.33 -16.23 14.53
C SER A 39 -4.14 -16.99 15.09
N PRO A 40 -4.32 -17.79 16.17
CA PRO A 40 -3.29 -18.70 16.65
C PRO A 40 -2.88 -19.75 15.61
N VAL A 41 -3.80 -20.20 14.76
CA VAL A 41 -3.52 -21.16 13.67
C VAL A 41 -2.56 -20.55 12.67
N TYR A 42 -2.82 -19.34 12.24
CA TYR A 42 -1.92 -18.59 11.36
C TYR A 42 -0.56 -18.35 12.03
N ALA A 43 -0.55 -17.86 13.27
CA ALA A 43 0.68 -17.56 14.00
C ALA A 43 1.60 -18.79 14.18
N ALA A 44 1.01 -19.98 14.35
CA ALA A 44 1.76 -21.23 14.52
C ALA A 44 2.18 -21.90 13.20
N GLY A 45 1.40 -21.71 12.13
CA GLY A 45 1.59 -22.42 10.86
C GLY A 45 2.26 -21.62 9.78
N ARG A 46 2.22 -20.28 9.83
CA ARG A 46 2.81 -19.41 8.81
C ARG A 46 4.34 -19.41 8.93
N GLU A 47 5.02 -19.49 7.81
CA GLU A 47 6.46 -19.31 7.73
C GLU A 47 6.90 -17.95 8.27
N SER A 48 8.17 -17.81 8.61
CA SER A 48 8.71 -16.51 9.04
C SER A 48 8.56 -15.44 7.96
N LEU A 49 8.44 -14.19 8.34
CA LEU A 49 8.37 -13.07 7.39
C LEU A 49 9.54 -13.11 6.40
N ALA A 50 10.75 -13.43 6.84
CA ALA A 50 11.93 -13.55 5.98
C ALA A 50 11.76 -14.66 4.92
N ALA A 51 11.17 -15.81 5.28
CA ALA A 51 10.89 -16.89 4.34
C ALA A 51 9.81 -16.50 3.32
N ILE A 52 8.76 -15.79 3.76
CA ILE A 52 7.71 -15.27 2.88
C ILE A 52 8.31 -14.33 1.83
N LEU A 53 9.15 -13.36 2.26
CA LEU A 53 9.77 -12.40 1.38
C LEU A 53 10.78 -13.03 0.40
N ALA A 54 11.39 -14.14 0.76
CA ALA A 54 12.29 -14.91 -0.10
C ALA A 54 11.57 -15.92 -1.01
N SER A 55 10.26 -16.12 -0.86
CA SER A 55 9.52 -17.13 -1.62
C SER A 55 9.34 -16.76 -3.09
N ASP A 56 9.31 -17.78 -3.97
CA ASP A 56 9.06 -17.58 -5.40
C ASP A 56 7.75 -16.83 -5.70
N PRO A 57 6.62 -17.11 -5.04
CA PRO A 57 5.39 -16.36 -5.26
C PRO A 57 5.54 -14.86 -4.95
N TYR A 58 6.23 -14.52 -3.86
CA TYR A 58 6.48 -13.12 -3.53
C TYR A 58 7.36 -12.44 -4.58
N GLN A 59 8.47 -13.06 -4.97
CA GLN A 59 9.40 -12.53 -5.96
C GLN A 59 8.74 -12.34 -7.34
N GLN A 60 7.89 -13.26 -7.77
CA GLN A 60 7.13 -13.13 -9.01
C GLN A 60 6.15 -11.94 -8.97
N ARG A 61 5.46 -11.74 -7.84
CA ARG A 61 4.60 -10.57 -7.66
C ARG A 61 5.39 -9.27 -7.74
N MET A 62 6.57 -9.21 -7.11
CA MET A 62 7.43 -8.04 -7.15
C MET A 62 7.93 -7.72 -8.55
N ALA A 63 8.30 -8.72 -9.34
CA ALA A 63 8.68 -8.52 -10.74
C ALA A 63 7.56 -7.85 -11.57
N LEU A 64 6.30 -8.23 -11.35
CA LEU A 64 5.15 -7.61 -12.02
C LEU A 64 4.93 -6.16 -11.56
N VAL A 65 5.14 -5.88 -10.28
CA VAL A 65 5.05 -4.52 -9.73
C VAL A 65 6.14 -3.64 -10.34
N HIS A 66 7.38 -4.13 -10.41
CA HIS A 66 8.51 -3.41 -11.01
C HIS A 66 8.24 -3.07 -12.48
N ALA A 67 7.74 -4.01 -13.27
CA ALA A 67 7.40 -3.75 -14.67
C ALA A 67 6.36 -2.62 -14.83
N GLY A 68 5.33 -2.60 -13.99
CA GLY A 68 4.33 -1.53 -13.98
C GLY A 68 4.92 -0.17 -13.60
N VAL A 69 5.76 -0.13 -12.57
CA VAL A 69 6.46 1.08 -12.11
C VAL A 69 7.38 1.64 -13.19
N PHE A 70 8.11 0.77 -13.88
CA PHE A 70 8.98 1.16 -14.98
C PHE A 70 8.21 1.90 -16.09
N GLU A 71 7.07 1.37 -16.50
CA GLU A 71 6.22 2.01 -17.52
C GLU A 71 5.74 3.40 -17.07
N GLU A 72 5.34 3.57 -15.82
CA GLU A 72 4.89 4.87 -15.28
C GLU A 72 6.02 5.91 -15.19
N MET A 73 7.26 5.46 -14.99
CA MET A 73 8.44 6.32 -14.91
C MET A 73 8.99 6.77 -16.26
N LYS A 74 8.57 6.15 -17.37
CA LYS A 74 8.98 6.56 -18.71
C LYS A 74 8.60 8.02 -19.01
N GLY A 75 9.49 8.73 -19.67
CA GLY A 75 9.29 10.12 -20.12
C GLY A 75 9.40 11.17 -19.01
N LEU A 76 9.82 10.84 -17.79
CA LEU A 76 10.24 11.84 -16.82
C LEU A 76 11.64 12.37 -17.14
N SER A 77 11.85 13.68 -16.98
CA SER A 77 13.17 14.29 -17.22
C SER A 77 14.21 13.84 -16.18
N ALA A 78 15.48 13.92 -16.56
CA ALA A 78 16.60 13.57 -15.69
C ALA A 78 16.61 14.36 -14.37
N ASP A 79 16.28 15.64 -14.42
CA ASP A 79 16.27 16.50 -13.25
C ASP A 79 15.16 16.09 -12.27
N VAL A 80 13.97 15.74 -12.78
CA VAL A 80 12.85 15.28 -11.97
C VAL A 80 13.20 13.94 -11.31
N LYS A 81 13.78 12.99 -12.04
CA LYS A 81 14.22 11.70 -11.50
C LYS A 81 15.26 11.88 -10.39
N ARG A 82 16.23 12.80 -10.57
CA ARG A 82 17.27 13.11 -9.57
C ARG A 82 16.69 13.74 -8.29
N ASP A 83 15.74 14.67 -8.43
CA ASP A 83 15.06 15.28 -7.28
C ASP A 83 14.24 14.23 -6.52
N MET A 84 13.57 13.33 -7.22
CA MET A 84 12.87 12.19 -6.61
C MET A 84 13.83 11.30 -5.84
N ALA A 85 14.93 10.89 -6.46
CA ALA A 85 15.95 10.04 -5.83
C ALA A 85 16.46 10.67 -4.52
N ARG A 86 16.77 11.97 -4.53
CA ARG A 86 17.25 12.69 -3.35
C ARG A 86 16.25 12.64 -2.20
N VAL A 87 14.98 12.93 -2.46
CA VAL A 87 13.92 12.91 -1.42
C VAL A 87 13.70 11.50 -0.88
N LEU A 88 13.75 10.50 -1.75
CA LEU A 88 13.57 9.11 -1.38
C LEU A 88 14.76 8.61 -0.54
N THR A 89 15.99 8.89 -0.98
CA THR A 89 17.21 8.52 -0.24
C THR A 89 17.22 9.14 1.17
N ASP A 90 16.88 10.44 1.30
CA ASP A 90 16.75 11.08 2.61
C ASP A 90 15.69 10.40 3.47
N GLY A 91 14.53 10.08 2.88
CA GLY A 91 13.44 9.41 3.57
C GLY A 91 13.81 8.03 4.09
N VAL A 92 14.47 7.21 3.26
CA VAL A 92 14.93 5.86 3.67
C VAL A 92 16.08 5.95 4.67
N GLY A 93 17.07 6.81 4.43
CA GLY A 93 18.18 7.03 5.35
C GLY A 93 17.73 7.47 6.76
N ARG A 94 16.59 8.15 6.87
CA ARG A 94 15.95 8.53 8.12
C ARG A 94 14.95 7.49 8.64
N GLY A 95 14.78 6.38 7.99
CA GLY A 95 13.83 5.33 8.37
C GLY A 95 12.37 5.75 8.32
N LEU A 96 12.00 6.70 7.44
CA LEU A 96 10.63 7.17 7.32
C LEU A 96 9.72 6.07 6.77
N ASN A 97 8.46 6.11 7.20
CA ASN A 97 7.42 5.26 6.62
C ASN A 97 7.24 5.58 5.12
N PRO A 98 6.98 4.59 4.23
CA PRO A 98 6.71 4.82 2.82
C PRO A 98 5.65 5.89 2.54
N LEU A 99 4.63 6.01 3.38
CA LEU A 99 3.62 7.07 3.28
C LEU A 99 4.17 8.46 3.60
N ASP A 100 5.13 8.56 4.53
CA ASP A 100 5.78 9.84 4.84
C ASP A 100 6.76 10.24 3.75
N ILE A 101 7.49 9.28 3.19
CA ILE A 101 8.31 9.47 1.99
C ILE A 101 7.44 10.02 0.84
N ALA A 102 6.30 9.38 0.58
CA ALA A 102 5.36 9.83 -0.45
C ALA A 102 4.77 11.24 -0.19
N ARG A 103 4.63 11.65 1.09
CA ARG A 103 4.24 13.02 1.46
C ARG A 103 5.35 14.04 1.17
N ASN A 104 6.59 13.71 1.52
CA ASN A 104 7.75 14.59 1.32
C ASN A 104 7.97 14.91 -0.15
N LEU A 105 7.70 13.97 -1.06
CA LEU A 105 7.70 14.20 -2.50
C LEU A 105 6.70 15.29 -2.94
N THR A 106 5.65 15.56 -2.17
CA THR A 106 4.61 16.53 -2.52
C THR A 106 5.05 17.99 -2.34
N ALA A 107 6.06 18.24 -1.53
CA ALA A 107 6.51 19.60 -1.19
C ALA A 107 7.25 20.31 -2.34
N GLN A 108 7.56 19.62 -3.44
CA GLN A 108 8.30 20.18 -4.56
C GLN A 108 7.35 20.69 -5.66
N THR A 109 7.56 21.91 -6.12
CA THR A 109 6.69 22.64 -7.07
C THR A 109 7.17 22.51 -8.52
N GLY A 110 6.21 22.34 -9.47
CA GLY A 110 6.44 22.23 -10.91
C GLY A 110 5.54 21.19 -11.56
N ILE A 111 5.16 21.33 -12.84
CA ILE A 111 4.22 20.39 -13.51
C ILE A 111 4.82 18.99 -13.60
N GLU A 112 6.08 18.88 -14.02
CA GLU A 112 6.77 17.59 -14.07
C GLU A 112 6.99 16.99 -12.69
N LYS A 113 7.40 17.83 -11.74
CA LYS A 113 7.56 17.40 -10.33
C LYS A 113 6.23 16.95 -9.72
N ARG A 114 5.10 17.59 -10.06
CA ARG A 114 3.77 17.15 -9.63
C ARG A 114 3.40 15.79 -10.21
N ARG A 115 3.74 15.53 -11.47
CA ARG A 115 3.54 14.22 -12.10
C ARG A 115 4.38 13.16 -11.40
N ALA A 116 5.67 13.40 -11.23
CA ALA A 116 6.60 12.49 -10.56
C ALA A 116 6.16 12.17 -9.13
N ASN A 117 5.78 13.20 -8.35
CA ASN A 117 5.27 13.02 -7.00
C ASN A 117 3.97 12.22 -6.96
N ARG A 118 3.09 12.39 -7.93
CA ARG A 118 1.87 11.60 -8.05
C ARG A 118 2.17 10.15 -8.35
N ILE A 119 3.09 9.87 -9.28
CA ILE A 119 3.54 8.52 -9.63
C ILE A 119 4.14 7.87 -8.37
N ALA A 120 5.15 8.47 -7.77
CA ALA A 120 5.83 7.90 -6.61
C ALA A 120 4.86 7.60 -5.47
N ARG A 121 3.96 8.52 -5.14
CA ARG A 121 2.96 8.29 -4.09
C ARG A 121 2.00 7.17 -4.45
N THR A 122 1.53 7.12 -5.69
CA THR A 122 0.61 6.10 -6.16
C THR A 122 1.26 4.73 -6.08
N GLU A 123 2.48 4.58 -6.61
CA GLU A 123 3.15 3.29 -6.68
C GLU A 123 3.57 2.78 -5.30
N VAL A 124 4.19 3.63 -4.46
CA VAL A 124 4.58 3.25 -3.08
C VAL A 124 3.36 2.81 -2.26
N THR A 125 2.25 3.57 -2.31
CA THR A 125 1.05 3.18 -1.55
C THR A 125 0.32 1.99 -2.16
N THR A 126 0.41 1.79 -3.46
CA THR A 126 -0.16 0.62 -4.16
C THR A 126 0.62 -0.64 -3.82
N ALA A 127 1.95 -0.60 -3.83
CA ALA A 127 2.79 -1.73 -3.43
C ALA A 127 2.49 -2.17 -1.99
N LEU A 128 2.45 -1.21 -1.05
CA LEU A 128 2.10 -1.49 0.35
C LEU A 128 0.72 -2.14 0.49
N ARG A 129 -0.30 -1.64 -0.22
CA ARG A 129 -1.66 -2.20 -0.15
C ARG A 129 -1.75 -3.59 -0.75
N ARG A 130 -1.21 -3.77 -1.96
CA ARG A 130 -1.23 -5.06 -2.66
C ARG A 130 -0.56 -6.15 -1.83
N ALA A 131 0.59 -5.86 -1.24
CA ALA A 131 1.28 -6.80 -0.37
C ALA A 131 0.42 -7.24 0.83
N LYS A 132 -0.36 -6.34 1.41
CA LYS A 132 -1.34 -6.69 2.46
C LYS A 132 -2.45 -7.61 1.95
N TRP A 133 -2.99 -7.31 0.78
CA TRP A 133 -4.07 -8.10 0.19
C TRP A 133 -3.60 -9.49 -0.24
N ASP A 134 -2.35 -9.59 -0.72
CA ASP A 134 -1.74 -10.85 -1.10
C ASP A 134 -1.54 -11.75 0.12
N GLU A 135 -1.02 -11.20 1.23
CA GLU A 135 -0.85 -11.96 2.47
C GLU A 135 -2.20 -12.37 3.10
N ASP A 136 -3.21 -11.50 3.02
CA ASP A 136 -4.58 -11.84 3.43
C ASP A 136 -5.14 -12.99 2.61
N GLN A 137 -4.95 -12.98 1.29
CA GLN A 137 -5.40 -14.06 0.40
C GLN A 137 -4.67 -15.37 0.70
N GLU A 138 -3.34 -15.32 0.86
CA GLU A 138 -2.55 -16.51 1.21
C GLU A 138 -2.97 -17.09 2.57
N ALA A 139 -3.29 -16.24 3.55
CA ALA A 139 -3.79 -16.70 4.84
C ALA A 139 -5.12 -17.46 4.72
N ASN A 140 -6.02 -16.98 3.86
CA ASN A 140 -7.28 -17.67 3.59
C ASN A 140 -7.04 -19.00 2.88
N ASP A 141 -6.19 -19.02 1.85
CA ASP A 141 -5.94 -20.20 1.01
C ASP A 141 -5.17 -21.30 1.77
N LEU A 142 -4.17 -20.93 2.56
CA LEU A 142 -3.29 -21.90 3.24
C LEU A 142 -3.84 -22.36 4.60
N PHE A 143 -4.56 -21.51 5.31
CA PHE A 143 -5.02 -21.81 6.68
C PHE A 143 -6.54 -21.89 6.81
N GLY A 144 -7.28 -21.74 5.70
CA GLY A 144 -8.74 -21.77 5.71
C GLY A 144 -9.36 -20.64 6.55
N LEU A 145 -8.66 -19.51 6.70
CA LEU A 145 -9.19 -18.38 7.44
C LEU A 145 -10.34 -17.74 6.67
N LYS A 146 -11.28 -17.15 7.39
CA LYS A 146 -12.32 -16.29 6.83
C LYS A 146 -12.03 -14.86 7.23
N THR A 147 -11.64 -14.05 6.26
CA THR A 147 -11.32 -12.64 6.48
C THR A 147 -12.15 -11.73 5.60
N LEU A 148 -12.37 -10.52 6.09
CA LEU A 148 -12.77 -9.35 5.31
C LEU A 148 -11.76 -8.23 5.54
N LEU A 149 -11.63 -7.34 4.58
CA LEU A 149 -10.75 -6.18 4.65
C LEU A 149 -11.52 -4.96 5.13
N VAL A 150 -11.20 -4.45 6.33
CA VAL A 150 -11.74 -3.16 6.77
C VAL A 150 -11.04 -2.03 6.05
N HIS A 151 -11.80 -1.15 5.41
CA HIS A 151 -11.24 0.04 4.76
C HIS A 151 -10.93 1.13 5.78
N ILE A 152 -9.68 1.55 5.81
CA ILE A 152 -9.17 2.63 6.67
C ILE A 152 -8.84 3.82 5.79
N SER A 153 -9.76 4.79 5.74
CA SER A 153 -9.54 6.02 5.01
C SER A 153 -8.54 6.92 5.74
N ALA A 154 -7.78 7.71 5.00
CA ALA A 154 -6.82 8.65 5.56
C ALA A 154 -7.47 9.78 6.38
N LEU A 155 -8.77 10.00 6.22
CA LEU A 155 -9.58 11.01 6.95
C LEU A 155 -8.88 12.38 7.02
N SER A 156 -8.30 12.84 5.90
CA SER A 156 -7.67 14.15 5.77
C SER A 156 -8.58 15.11 5.00
N PRO A 157 -8.37 16.44 5.10
CA PRO A 157 -9.18 17.42 4.36
C PRO A 157 -9.19 17.22 2.83
N THR A 158 -8.20 16.48 2.30
CA THR A 158 -8.07 16.17 0.88
C THR A 158 -8.54 14.75 0.54
N THR A 159 -9.15 14.03 1.47
CA THR A 159 -9.69 12.70 1.23
C THR A 159 -10.93 12.82 0.35
N ARG A 160 -10.96 12.06 -0.75
CA ARG A 160 -12.13 12.04 -1.64
C ARG A 160 -13.34 11.49 -0.88
N HIS A 161 -14.52 12.06 -1.09
CA HIS A 161 -15.75 11.61 -0.43
C HIS A 161 -16.00 10.11 -0.65
N THR A 162 -15.84 9.62 -1.89
CA THR A 162 -15.96 8.19 -2.23
C THR A 162 -15.02 7.27 -1.43
N HIS A 163 -13.88 7.77 -0.95
CA HIS A 163 -12.98 7.06 -0.06
C HIS A 163 -13.37 7.20 1.41
N ALA A 164 -13.84 8.38 1.80
CA ALA A 164 -14.22 8.64 3.19
C ALA A 164 -15.43 7.79 3.61
N VAL A 165 -16.45 7.67 2.78
CA VAL A 165 -17.65 6.88 3.08
C VAL A 165 -17.38 5.38 3.20
N ARG A 166 -16.28 4.89 2.68
CA ARG A 166 -15.87 3.49 2.83
C ARG A 166 -15.21 3.20 4.19
N HIS A 167 -14.87 4.23 4.95
CA HIS A 167 -14.16 4.07 6.22
C HIS A 167 -14.93 3.18 7.20
N ALA A 168 -14.24 2.23 7.81
CA ALA A 168 -14.80 1.22 8.72
C ALA A 168 -15.81 0.23 8.11
N HIS A 169 -15.99 0.24 6.78
CA HIS A 169 -16.75 -0.81 6.10
C HIS A 169 -15.86 -1.99 5.74
N LEU A 170 -16.46 -3.16 5.71
CA LEU A 170 -15.81 -4.44 5.41
C LEU A 170 -16.07 -4.82 3.95
N TYR A 171 -15.06 -5.35 3.30
CA TYR A 171 -15.11 -5.78 1.90
C TYR A 171 -14.32 -7.08 1.73
N THR A 172 -14.67 -7.86 0.75
CA THR A 172 -13.83 -8.99 0.33
C THR A 172 -12.54 -8.49 -0.32
N ASN A 173 -11.53 -9.33 -0.39
CA ASN A 173 -10.27 -9.01 -1.07
C ASN A 173 -10.51 -8.66 -2.55
N GLU A 174 -11.40 -9.41 -3.22
CA GLU A 174 -11.78 -9.17 -4.60
C GLU A 174 -12.46 -7.80 -4.80
N GLU A 175 -13.46 -7.46 -3.99
CA GLU A 175 -14.14 -6.15 -4.03
C GLU A 175 -13.17 -4.99 -3.83
N VAL A 176 -12.17 -5.14 -2.97
CA VAL A 176 -11.14 -4.12 -2.75
C VAL A 176 -10.27 -3.97 -4.00
N ARG A 177 -9.79 -5.07 -4.58
CA ARG A 177 -8.96 -5.05 -5.80
C ARG A 177 -9.71 -4.42 -6.97
N GLU A 178 -10.94 -4.83 -7.20
CA GLU A 178 -11.79 -4.26 -8.25
C GLU A 178 -12.03 -2.76 -8.08
N TRP A 179 -12.31 -2.34 -6.85
CA TRP A 179 -12.56 -0.93 -6.58
C TRP A 179 -11.33 -0.06 -6.86
N TYR A 180 -10.14 -0.52 -6.44
CA TYR A 180 -8.90 0.20 -6.71
C TYR A 180 -8.47 0.16 -8.18
N ALA A 181 -8.94 -0.80 -8.96
CA ALA A 181 -8.68 -0.89 -10.40
C ALA A 181 -9.53 0.09 -11.24
N LYS A 182 -10.61 0.64 -10.67
CA LYS A 182 -11.58 1.51 -11.36
C LYS A 182 -11.44 2.98 -10.93
N ASP A 183 -11.93 3.88 -11.77
CA ASP A 183 -12.17 5.30 -11.45
C ASP A 183 -10.98 6.05 -10.85
N ALA A 184 -9.77 5.63 -11.21
CA ALA A 184 -8.53 6.19 -10.65
C ALA A 184 -8.47 6.18 -9.10
N ASN A 185 -9.16 5.23 -8.45
CA ASN A 185 -9.21 5.15 -6.99
C ASN A 185 -7.84 4.90 -6.34
N SER A 186 -6.92 4.23 -7.05
CA SER A 186 -5.53 4.05 -6.59
C SER A 186 -4.70 5.33 -6.62
N ILE A 187 -5.01 6.25 -7.57
CA ILE A 187 -4.15 7.42 -7.82
C ILE A 187 -4.13 8.36 -6.62
N ASN A 188 -2.92 8.63 -6.13
CA ASN A 188 -2.67 9.57 -5.04
C ASN A 188 -3.47 9.24 -3.75
N CYS A 189 -3.86 7.99 -3.57
CA CYS A 189 -4.64 7.53 -2.43
C CYS A 189 -3.75 7.21 -1.23
N LYS A 190 -4.17 7.63 -0.04
CA LYS A 190 -3.49 7.38 1.24
C LYS A 190 -4.25 6.39 2.14
N CYS A 191 -5.37 5.84 1.66
CA CYS A 191 -6.15 4.86 2.41
C CYS A 191 -5.45 3.50 2.42
N SER A 192 -5.76 2.69 3.39
CA SER A 192 -5.23 1.34 3.55
C SER A 192 -6.37 0.38 3.89
N GLN A 193 -6.05 -0.90 3.92
CA GLN A 193 -6.94 -1.95 4.42
C GLN A 193 -6.22 -2.76 5.49
N GLN A 194 -7.01 -3.42 6.33
CA GLN A 194 -6.52 -4.34 7.34
C GLN A 194 -7.44 -5.55 7.39
N SER A 195 -6.85 -6.73 7.49
CA SER A 195 -7.58 -8.00 7.62
C SER A 195 -8.30 -8.07 8.96
N VAL A 196 -9.54 -8.52 8.92
CA VAL A 196 -10.40 -8.77 10.08
C VAL A 196 -10.94 -10.18 9.96
N LEU A 197 -10.67 -11.04 10.94
CA LEU A 197 -11.28 -12.36 10.99
C LEU A 197 -12.78 -12.22 11.23
N VAL A 198 -13.54 -13.05 10.50
CA VAL A 198 -15.00 -13.10 10.58
C VAL A 198 -15.48 -14.51 10.84
N ASP A 199 -16.70 -14.64 11.38
CA ASP A 199 -17.40 -15.90 11.51
C ASP A 199 -18.08 -16.32 10.19
N ASP A 200 -18.83 -17.41 10.22
CA ASP A 200 -19.54 -17.95 9.05
C ASP A 200 -20.62 -17.01 8.50
N ASP A 201 -21.12 -16.11 9.33
CA ASP A 201 -22.09 -15.08 8.96
C ASP A 201 -21.44 -13.78 8.47
N GLY A 202 -20.09 -13.73 8.39
CA GLY A 202 -19.34 -12.54 7.99
C GLY A 202 -19.24 -11.46 9.09
N ARG A 203 -19.52 -11.82 10.36
CA ARG A 203 -19.41 -10.89 11.48
C ARG A 203 -17.99 -10.86 12.05
N PRO A 204 -17.41 -9.67 12.32
CA PRO A 204 -16.08 -9.57 12.92
C PRO A 204 -15.97 -10.32 14.25
N GLN A 205 -14.93 -11.13 14.41
CA GLN A 205 -14.63 -11.79 15.68
C GLN A 205 -14.14 -10.79 16.74
N PHE A 206 -13.62 -9.62 16.31
CA PHE A 206 -13.13 -8.54 17.17
C PHE A 206 -13.89 -7.22 16.86
N PRO A 207 -15.17 -7.10 17.22
CA PRO A 207 -16.02 -5.97 16.82
C PRO A 207 -15.59 -4.62 17.43
N ASP A 208 -14.87 -4.62 18.56
CA ASP A 208 -14.38 -3.39 19.19
C ASP A 208 -13.40 -2.62 18.29
N THR A 209 -12.60 -3.31 17.48
CA THR A 209 -11.71 -2.69 16.51
C THR A 209 -12.49 -1.87 15.50
N ILE A 210 -13.56 -2.43 14.94
CA ILE A 210 -14.42 -1.74 13.98
C ILE A 210 -15.13 -0.55 14.63
N THR A 211 -15.55 -0.70 15.88
CA THR A 211 -16.21 0.38 16.64
C THR A 211 -15.27 1.58 16.84
N LYS A 212 -14.01 1.33 17.19
CA LYS A 212 -12.99 2.40 17.32
C LYS A 212 -12.77 3.13 15.99
N ILE A 213 -12.61 2.37 14.90
CA ILE A 213 -12.42 2.95 13.56
C ILE A 213 -13.63 3.81 13.16
N LYS A 214 -14.87 3.36 13.42
CA LYS A 214 -16.10 4.15 13.18
C LYS A 214 -16.13 5.47 13.97
N GLN A 215 -15.62 5.50 15.18
CA GLN A 215 -15.56 6.71 15.99
C GLN A 215 -14.64 7.78 15.38
N GLU A 216 -13.56 7.37 14.73
CA GLU A 216 -12.65 8.28 14.01
C GLU A 216 -13.37 9.02 12.89
N TYR A 217 -14.21 8.35 12.13
CA TYR A 217 -15.00 8.98 11.05
C TYR A 217 -15.98 10.01 11.59
N LYS A 218 -16.70 9.69 12.67
CA LYS A 218 -17.60 10.64 13.34
C LYS A 218 -16.87 11.88 13.84
N SER A 219 -15.67 11.67 14.43
CA SER A 219 -14.81 12.78 14.86
C SER A 219 -14.36 13.66 13.70
N MET A 220 -14.07 13.07 12.54
CA MET A 220 -13.73 13.83 11.32
C MET A 220 -14.90 14.65 10.81
N GLN A 221 -16.10 14.06 10.73
CA GLN A 221 -17.32 14.76 10.33
C GLN A 221 -17.60 15.94 11.27
N ALA A 222 -17.48 15.75 12.58
CA ALA A 222 -17.65 16.82 13.55
C ALA A 222 -16.66 17.99 13.37
N ARG A 223 -15.50 17.75 12.74
CA ARG A 223 -14.50 18.77 12.38
C ARG A 223 -14.71 19.38 10.99
N GLY A 224 -15.76 19.00 10.29
CA GLY A 224 -16.10 19.54 8.97
C GLY A 224 -15.25 19.01 7.81
N TYR A 225 -14.65 17.83 7.93
CA TYR A 225 -13.77 17.24 6.91
C TYR A 225 -14.45 16.15 6.04
N ALA A 226 -15.72 15.88 6.21
CA ALA A 226 -16.45 14.85 5.45
C ALA A 226 -17.81 15.35 4.96
#